data_f7c58bb98c209838c742cad2cd1ee7fb
#
_entry.id   f7c58bb98c209838c742cad2cd1ee7fb
#
_cell.length_a   1.000
_cell.length_b   1.000
_cell.length_c   1.000
_cell.angle_alpha   90.00
_cell.angle_beta   90.00
_cell.angle_gamma   90.00
#
_symmetry.space_group_name_H-M   'P 1'
#
loop_
_entity.id
_entity.type
_entity.pdbx_description
1 polymer ?
#
loop_
_entity_poly.entity_id
_entity_poly.type
_entity_poly.pdbx_seq_one_letter_code
_entity_poly.pdbx_strand_id
1 'polypeptide(L)'
;VKLDFHIYTAHWMFWGAFGLTRVILRSRDRKESRAAGTSPISQKENTAAFSRTLLAFHALAFGLMYFGIGYAVIPGRVPNWFPGQRVAGTLVIAGGAALIVWTLVYFRSWRFRATLDKGHELATGGPFRILRHPIYMGLNLLALGTALWIPTAIVWAAFVLMAMGSDLRARAEETLLRQAFDSSYREYCARTRRFVPGIY
;
A
#
# COMPACT_ATOMS: atom_id res chain seq x y z
N VAL A 1 -8.36 12.47 29.77
CA VAL A 1 -8.68 11.81 28.52
C VAL A 1 -7.51 10.93 28.15
N LYS A 2 -7.65 9.62 28.36
CA LYS A 2 -6.65 8.65 27.86
C LYS A 2 -6.71 8.74 26.34
N LEU A 3 -5.67 9.30 25.74
CA LEU A 3 -5.46 9.15 24.31
C LEU A 3 -5.54 7.66 24.03
N ASP A 4 -6.40 7.29 23.10
CA ASP A 4 -6.61 5.89 22.84
C ASP A 4 -5.34 5.35 22.20
N PHE A 5 -4.53 4.73 23.03
CA PHE A 5 -3.30 4.02 22.66
C PHE A 5 -3.53 3.05 21.48
N HIS A 6 -4.80 2.70 21.27
CA HIS A 6 -5.22 1.76 20.24
C HIS A 6 -4.93 2.20 18.81
N ILE A 7 -4.98 3.51 18.47
CA ILE A 7 -4.65 3.94 17.11
C ILE A 7 -3.16 3.73 16.82
N TYR A 8 -2.31 4.07 17.77
CA TYR A 8 -0.87 3.80 17.62
C TYR A 8 -0.60 2.30 17.53
N THR A 9 -1.26 1.50 18.37
CA THR A 9 -1.15 0.04 18.31
C THR A 9 -1.57 -0.48 16.94
N ALA A 10 -2.68 -0.02 16.37
CA ALA A 10 -3.14 -0.41 15.04
C ALA A 10 -2.10 -0.06 13.95
N HIS A 11 -1.49 1.13 14.02
CA HIS A 11 -0.42 1.53 13.09
C HIS A 11 0.86 0.72 13.29
N TRP A 12 1.28 0.48 14.54
CA TRP A 12 2.42 -0.38 14.83
C TRP A 12 2.21 -1.81 14.34
N MET A 13 1.01 -2.37 14.52
CA MET A 13 0.67 -3.69 14.00
C MET A 13 0.68 -3.71 12.46
N PHE A 14 0.14 -2.68 11.81
CA PHE A 14 0.17 -2.55 10.35
C PHE A 14 1.61 -2.53 9.81
N TRP A 15 2.44 -1.61 10.32
CA TRP A 15 3.83 -1.47 9.86
C TRP A 15 4.71 -2.64 10.30
N GLY A 16 4.44 -3.20 11.47
CA GLY A 16 5.10 -4.40 11.97
C GLY A 16 4.84 -5.61 11.07
N ALA A 17 3.57 -5.85 10.71
CA ALA A 17 3.19 -6.91 9.78
C ALA A 17 3.82 -6.71 8.41
N PHE A 18 3.79 -5.49 7.87
CA PHE A 18 4.44 -5.13 6.61
C PHE A 18 5.95 -5.36 6.65
N GLY A 19 6.64 -4.79 7.65
CA GLY A 19 8.09 -4.87 7.78
C GLY A 19 8.58 -6.29 8.04
N LEU A 20 7.93 -7.02 8.94
CA LEU A 20 8.27 -8.40 9.26
C LEU A 20 8.12 -9.31 8.03
N THR A 21 6.99 -9.20 7.31
CA THR A 21 6.77 -9.96 6.08
C THR A 21 7.90 -9.68 5.06
N ARG A 22 8.28 -8.41 4.90
CA ARG A 22 9.38 -8.02 4.02
C ARG A 22 10.72 -8.60 4.43
N VAL A 23 11.05 -8.60 5.72
CA VAL A 23 12.29 -9.17 6.25
C VAL A 23 12.33 -10.69 6.02
N ILE A 24 11.24 -11.39 6.32
CA ILE A 24 11.14 -12.84 6.13
C ILE A 24 11.33 -13.20 4.65
N LEU A 25 10.62 -12.51 3.74
CA LEU A 25 10.72 -12.78 2.31
C LEU A 25 12.14 -12.52 1.78
N ARG A 26 12.75 -11.38 2.13
CA ARG A 26 14.13 -11.06 1.74
C ARG A 26 15.15 -12.07 2.27
N SER A 27 14.96 -12.59 3.48
CA SER A 27 15.87 -13.58 4.05
C SER A 27 15.77 -14.93 3.32
N ARG A 28 14.56 -15.30 2.86
CA ARG A 28 14.34 -16.50 2.03
C ARG A 28 14.98 -16.35 0.65
N ASP A 29 14.70 -15.24 -0.04
CA ASP A 29 15.27 -14.94 -1.36
C ASP A 29 16.81 -14.96 -1.34
N ARG A 30 17.43 -14.40 -0.29
CA ARG A 30 18.89 -14.45 -0.10
C ARG A 30 19.43 -15.88 0.10
N LYS A 31 18.70 -16.73 0.85
CA LYS A 31 19.10 -18.12 1.06
C LYS A 31 18.99 -18.91 -0.25
N GLU A 32 17.90 -18.73 -0.99
CA GLU A 32 17.67 -19.36 -2.30
C GLU A 32 18.73 -18.93 -3.33
N SER A 33 19.05 -17.64 -3.43
CA SER A 33 20.09 -17.10 -4.33
C SER A 33 21.49 -17.65 -3.97
N ARG A 34 21.81 -17.76 -2.67
CA ARG A 34 23.07 -18.36 -2.24
C ARG A 34 23.16 -19.85 -2.56
N ALA A 35 22.07 -20.59 -2.38
CA ALA A 35 22.01 -22.02 -2.72
C ALA A 35 22.13 -22.26 -4.23
N ALA A 36 21.59 -21.36 -5.05
CA ALA A 36 21.66 -21.42 -6.51
C ALA A 36 22.98 -20.86 -7.10
N GLY A 37 23.91 -20.37 -6.27
CA GLY A 37 25.16 -19.76 -6.74
C GLY A 37 24.99 -18.47 -7.58
N THR A 38 23.80 -17.85 -7.56
CA THR A 38 23.49 -16.66 -8.32
C THR A 38 23.67 -15.42 -7.46
N SER A 39 24.53 -14.48 -7.90
CA SER A 39 24.61 -13.16 -7.28
C SER A 39 23.31 -12.40 -7.52
N PRO A 40 22.77 -11.66 -6.55
CA PRO A 40 21.66 -10.75 -6.78
C PRO A 40 22.10 -9.74 -7.85
N ILE A 41 21.48 -9.80 -9.02
CA ILE A 41 21.79 -8.87 -10.12
C ILE A 41 21.38 -7.48 -9.66
N SER A 42 22.38 -6.66 -9.34
CA SER A 42 22.22 -5.23 -9.14
C SER A 42 22.02 -4.59 -10.51
N GLN A 43 20.81 -4.62 -11.03
CA GLN A 43 20.50 -3.86 -12.24
C GLN A 43 20.38 -2.38 -11.88
N LYS A 44 21.17 -1.56 -12.60
CA LYS A 44 21.14 -0.09 -12.52
C LYS A 44 19.78 0.38 -13.03
N GLU A 45 18.91 0.77 -12.10
CA GLU A 45 17.53 1.15 -12.39
C GLU A 45 17.50 2.57 -12.98
N ASN A 46 17.03 2.71 -14.21
CA ASN A 46 16.52 3.99 -14.71
C ASN A 46 15.18 4.29 -14.03
N THR A 47 15.26 4.85 -12.83
CA THR A 47 14.09 5.37 -12.13
C THR A 47 13.68 6.65 -12.83
N ALA A 48 12.55 6.66 -13.53
CA ALA A 48 12.01 7.87 -14.13
C ALA A 48 11.89 8.98 -13.08
N ALA A 49 12.29 10.21 -13.44
CA ALA A 49 12.17 11.38 -12.56
C ALA A 49 10.75 11.53 -11.97
N PHE A 50 9.73 11.14 -12.73
CA PHE A 50 8.34 11.07 -12.36
C PHE A 50 8.06 10.12 -11.17
N SER A 51 8.82 9.02 -11.01
CA SER A 51 8.66 8.10 -9.87
C SER A 51 8.98 8.75 -8.52
N ARG A 52 9.92 9.72 -8.48
CA ARG A 52 10.26 10.47 -7.26
C ARG A 52 9.15 11.42 -6.86
N THR A 53 8.54 12.12 -7.83
CA THR A 53 7.39 13.01 -7.59
C THR A 53 6.20 12.24 -7.03
N LEU A 54 5.93 11.05 -7.57
CA LEU A 54 4.84 10.19 -7.07
C LEU A 54 5.09 9.67 -5.64
N LEU A 55 6.36 9.44 -5.27
CA LEU A 55 6.73 9.12 -3.88
C LEU A 55 6.48 10.29 -2.93
N ALA A 56 6.65 11.54 -3.40
CA ALA A 56 6.40 12.74 -2.59
C ALA A 56 4.93 12.85 -2.16
N PHE A 57 3.97 12.46 -3.00
CA PHE A 57 2.55 12.41 -2.61
C PHE A 57 2.30 11.49 -1.43
N HIS A 58 2.87 10.28 -1.45
CA HIS A 58 2.74 9.34 -0.34
C HIS A 58 3.45 9.85 0.91
N ALA A 59 4.65 10.42 0.77
CA ALA A 59 5.39 10.98 1.90
C ALA A 59 4.63 12.13 2.57
N LEU A 60 4.03 13.02 1.76
CA LEU A 60 3.20 14.11 2.26
C LEU A 60 1.91 13.60 2.92
N ALA A 61 1.25 12.61 2.30
CA ALA A 61 0.05 11.99 2.88
C ALA A 61 0.35 11.34 4.24
N PHE A 62 1.46 10.60 4.37
CA PHE A 62 1.91 10.05 5.64
C PHE A 62 2.26 11.15 6.64
N GLY A 63 2.96 12.21 6.22
CA GLY A 63 3.29 13.35 7.06
C GLY A 63 2.04 14.00 7.65
N LEU A 64 1.04 14.30 6.82
CA LEU A 64 -0.24 14.87 7.26
C LEU A 64 -1.02 13.91 8.17
N MET A 65 -1.03 12.61 7.84
CA MET A 65 -1.71 11.60 8.64
C MET A 65 -1.11 11.52 10.04
N TYR A 66 0.20 11.40 10.17
CA TYR A 66 0.86 11.32 11.48
C TYR A 66 0.83 12.65 12.24
N PHE A 67 0.89 13.78 11.54
CA PHE A 67 0.64 15.08 12.15
C PHE A 67 -0.78 15.15 12.71
N GLY A 68 -1.79 14.68 11.95
CA GLY A 68 -3.19 14.64 12.39
C GLY A 68 -3.40 13.72 13.59
N ILE A 69 -2.72 12.56 13.65
CA ILE A 69 -2.73 11.67 14.81
C ILE A 69 -2.13 12.39 16.02
N GLY A 70 -0.98 13.05 15.86
CA GLY A 70 -0.36 13.84 16.93
C GLY A 70 -1.24 14.99 17.40
N TYR A 71 -1.91 15.68 16.47
CA TYR A 71 -2.85 16.76 16.81
C TYR A 71 -4.07 16.26 17.61
N ALA A 72 -4.51 15.05 17.36
CA ALA A 72 -5.63 14.40 18.04
C ALA A 72 -5.33 14.05 19.52
N VAL A 73 -4.06 14.09 19.94
CA VAL A 73 -3.65 13.94 21.35
C VAL A 73 -4.28 15.00 22.24
N ILE A 74 -4.58 16.18 21.69
CA ILE A 74 -5.12 17.29 22.43
C ILE A 74 -6.60 17.03 22.71
N PRO A 75 -7.03 17.00 23.98
CA PRO A 75 -8.41 16.70 24.36
C PRO A 75 -9.43 17.59 23.65
N GLY A 76 -10.56 17.00 23.25
CA GLY A 76 -11.67 17.72 22.60
C GLY A 76 -11.49 18.04 21.13
N ARG A 77 -10.37 17.67 20.50
CA ARG A 77 -10.10 17.92 19.08
C ARG A 77 -10.58 16.84 18.12
N VAL A 78 -10.95 15.67 18.63
CA VAL A 78 -11.46 14.57 17.81
C VAL A 78 -12.97 14.49 17.93
N PRO A 79 -13.71 14.79 16.86
CA PRO A 79 -15.16 14.62 16.88
C PRO A 79 -15.54 13.14 16.93
N ASN A 80 -16.68 12.87 17.55
CA ASN A 80 -17.29 11.55 17.55
C ASN A 80 -18.53 11.60 16.66
N TRP A 81 -18.41 11.08 15.43
CA TRP A 81 -19.48 11.18 14.42
C TRP A 81 -20.57 10.14 14.60
N PHE A 82 -20.17 8.93 15.03
CA PHE A 82 -21.11 7.82 15.26
C PHE A 82 -20.56 6.82 16.29
N PRO A 83 -21.43 6.10 17.01
CA PRO A 83 -21.02 5.02 17.89
C PRO A 83 -20.23 3.94 17.14
N GLY A 84 -19.11 3.50 17.68
CA GLY A 84 -18.29 2.44 17.05
C GLY A 84 -17.34 2.90 15.94
N GLN A 85 -17.24 4.21 15.63
CA GLN A 85 -16.32 4.72 14.60
C GLN A 85 -14.88 4.23 14.76
N ARG A 86 -14.40 4.12 16.00
CA ARG A 86 -13.05 3.63 16.29
C ARG A 86 -12.88 2.14 15.97
N VAL A 87 -13.91 1.35 16.26
CA VAL A 87 -13.92 -0.07 15.90
C VAL A 87 -13.92 -0.21 14.38
N ALA A 88 -14.78 0.55 13.67
CA ALA A 88 -14.81 0.56 12.21
C ALA A 88 -13.45 0.95 11.62
N GLY A 89 -12.82 2.01 12.13
CA GLY A 89 -11.49 2.44 11.71
C GLY A 89 -10.43 1.35 11.93
N THR A 90 -10.44 0.69 13.08
CA THR A 90 -9.51 -0.41 13.39
C THR A 90 -9.70 -1.60 12.44
N LEU A 91 -10.94 -1.99 12.17
CA LEU A 91 -11.24 -3.09 11.24
C LEU A 91 -10.77 -2.77 9.81
N VAL A 92 -10.93 -1.53 9.36
CA VAL A 92 -10.45 -1.08 8.05
C VAL A 92 -8.92 -1.10 7.99
N ILE A 93 -8.22 -0.64 9.02
CA ILE A 93 -6.75 -0.72 9.12
C ILE A 93 -6.29 -2.20 9.09
N ALA A 94 -6.93 -3.06 9.88
CA ALA A 94 -6.60 -4.48 9.92
C ALA A 94 -6.83 -5.17 8.56
N GLY A 95 -7.92 -4.84 7.86
CA GLY A 95 -8.18 -5.31 6.49
C GLY A 95 -7.10 -4.87 5.51
N GLY A 96 -6.65 -3.61 5.61
CA GLY A 96 -5.52 -3.09 4.83
C GLY A 96 -4.21 -3.85 5.09
N ALA A 97 -3.90 -4.12 6.36
CA ALA A 97 -2.74 -4.90 6.75
C ALA A 97 -2.81 -6.33 6.21
N ALA A 98 -3.95 -7.00 6.36
CA ALA A 98 -4.16 -8.35 5.86
C ALA A 98 -4.00 -8.43 4.33
N LEU A 99 -4.56 -7.47 3.60
CA LEU A 99 -4.42 -7.38 2.13
C LEU A 99 -2.95 -7.22 1.72
N ILE A 100 -2.19 -6.36 2.41
CA ILE A 100 -0.77 -6.16 2.12
C ILE A 100 0.03 -7.43 2.41
N VAL A 101 -0.17 -8.04 3.57
CA VAL A 101 0.53 -9.29 3.93
C VAL A 101 0.23 -10.39 2.91
N TRP A 102 -1.04 -10.58 2.56
CA TRP A 102 -1.43 -11.54 1.52
C TRP A 102 -0.73 -11.25 0.20
N THR A 103 -0.70 -9.98 -0.22
CA THR A 103 -0.04 -9.57 -1.47
C THR A 103 1.46 -9.85 -1.43
N LEU A 104 2.14 -9.50 -0.34
CA LEU A 104 3.58 -9.72 -0.20
C LEU A 104 3.93 -11.20 -0.19
N VAL A 105 3.15 -12.02 0.51
CA VAL A 105 3.35 -13.47 0.56
C VAL A 105 3.14 -14.11 -0.81
N TYR A 106 2.14 -13.66 -1.56
CA TYR A 106 1.87 -14.16 -2.90
C TYR A 106 2.94 -13.71 -3.92
N PHE A 107 3.31 -12.42 -3.87
CA PHE A 107 4.16 -11.77 -4.87
C PHE A 107 5.65 -11.76 -4.49
N ARG A 108 6.20 -12.76 -3.91
CA ARG A 108 7.56 -12.94 -3.35
C ARG A 108 8.65 -11.95 -3.78
N SER A 109 8.57 -11.39 -5.00
CA SER A 109 9.56 -10.50 -5.64
C SER A 109 9.22 -9.01 -5.60
N TRP A 110 8.25 -8.55 -4.77
CA TRP A 110 7.84 -7.14 -4.77
C TRP A 110 8.97 -6.17 -4.41
N ARG A 111 9.24 -5.24 -5.32
CA ARG A 111 10.17 -4.12 -5.12
C ARG A 111 9.38 -2.80 -5.10
N PHE A 112 9.82 -1.82 -4.31
CA PHE A 112 9.20 -0.48 -4.24
C PHE A 112 9.27 0.33 -5.53
N ARG A 113 9.87 -0.22 -6.59
CA ARG A 113 10.14 0.47 -7.85
C ARG A 113 9.34 -0.19 -8.97
N ALA A 114 8.73 0.64 -9.80
CA ALA A 114 8.13 0.23 -11.06
C ALA A 114 9.26 -0.07 -12.06
N THR A 115 9.86 -1.26 -11.96
CA THR A 115 10.87 -1.76 -12.88
C THR A 115 10.50 -3.16 -13.31
N LEU A 116 10.52 -3.37 -14.63
CA LEU A 116 10.34 -4.68 -15.23
C LEU A 116 11.73 -5.28 -15.47
N ASP A 117 12.04 -6.37 -14.78
CA ASP A 117 13.24 -7.16 -15.05
C ASP A 117 12.98 -8.08 -16.28
N LYS A 118 14.02 -8.43 -17.04
CA LYS A 118 13.92 -9.43 -18.11
C LYS A 118 13.49 -10.77 -17.52
N GLY A 119 12.37 -11.33 -18.04
CA GLY A 119 11.78 -12.57 -17.52
C GLY A 119 10.70 -12.38 -16.46
N HIS A 120 10.21 -11.16 -16.28
CA HIS A 120 9.10 -10.88 -15.34
C HIS A 120 7.80 -11.48 -15.88
N GLU A 121 7.14 -12.30 -15.08
CA GLU A 121 5.80 -12.81 -15.36
C GLU A 121 4.74 -11.86 -14.81
N LEU A 122 3.65 -11.69 -15.55
CA LEU A 122 2.51 -10.90 -15.11
C LEU A 122 1.80 -11.61 -13.94
N ALA A 123 1.84 -11.02 -12.75
CA ALA A 123 1.12 -11.56 -11.60
C ALA A 123 -0.39 -11.34 -11.74
N THR A 124 -1.14 -12.41 -11.93
CA THR A 124 -2.61 -12.37 -12.12
C THR A 124 -3.38 -13.21 -11.08
N GLY A 125 -2.69 -13.92 -10.20
CA GLY A 125 -3.28 -14.80 -9.18
C GLY A 125 -3.35 -14.17 -7.79
N GLY A 126 -3.85 -14.92 -6.80
CA GLY A 126 -3.98 -14.43 -5.43
C GLY A 126 -4.78 -13.14 -5.33
N PRO A 127 -4.31 -12.10 -4.60
CA PRO A 127 -5.00 -10.82 -4.50
C PRO A 127 -5.10 -10.08 -5.84
N PHE A 128 -4.20 -10.36 -6.79
CA PHE A 128 -4.23 -9.76 -8.13
C PHE A 128 -5.38 -10.28 -9.01
N ARG A 129 -6.07 -11.37 -8.61
CA ARG A 129 -7.32 -11.79 -9.28
C ARG A 129 -8.47 -10.83 -9.02
N ILE A 130 -8.39 -10.05 -7.94
CA ILE A 130 -9.43 -9.14 -7.47
C ILE A 130 -9.09 -7.70 -7.83
N LEU A 131 -7.86 -7.29 -7.51
CA LEU A 131 -7.36 -5.92 -7.66
C LEU A 131 -6.01 -5.91 -8.37
N ARG A 132 -5.81 -4.93 -9.27
CA ARG A 132 -4.50 -4.76 -9.93
C ARG A 132 -3.43 -4.19 -9.00
N HIS A 133 -3.83 -3.36 -8.02
CA HIS A 133 -2.90 -2.68 -7.11
C HIS A 133 -3.25 -2.91 -5.63
N PRO A 134 -3.21 -4.16 -5.15
CA PRO A 134 -3.65 -4.50 -3.79
C PRO A 134 -2.81 -3.84 -2.69
N ILE A 135 -1.51 -3.56 -2.93
CA ILE A 135 -0.67 -2.86 -1.94
C ILE A 135 -1.11 -1.41 -1.77
N TYR A 136 -1.38 -0.69 -2.88
CA TYR A 136 -1.88 0.68 -2.80
C TYR A 136 -3.27 0.74 -2.18
N MET A 137 -4.12 -0.24 -2.44
CA MET A 137 -5.40 -0.36 -1.75
C MET A 137 -5.22 -0.56 -0.25
N GLY A 138 -4.27 -1.39 0.18
CA GLY A 138 -3.96 -1.55 1.61
C GLY A 138 -3.49 -0.26 2.28
N LEU A 139 -2.68 0.57 1.59
CA LEU A 139 -2.28 1.90 2.08
C LEU A 139 -3.46 2.88 2.14
N ASN A 140 -4.36 2.84 1.15
CA ASN A 140 -5.58 3.64 1.16
C ASN A 140 -6.50 3.22 2.31
N LEU A 141 -6.60 1.92 2.61
CA LEU A 141 -7.37 1.43 3.76
C LEU A 141 -6.75 1.86 5.09
N LEU A 142 -5.42 1.89 5.21
CA LEU A 142 -4.75 2.45 6.39
C LEU A 142 -5.17 3.92 6.60
N ALA A 143 -5.09 4.73 5.56
CA ALA A 143 -5.42 6.15 5.63
C ALA A 143 -6.92 6.37 5.89
N LEU A 144 -7.81 5.61 5.23
CA LEU A 144 -9.26 5.66 5.44
C LEU A 144 -9.63 5.23 6.87
N GLY A 145 -9.07 4.12 7.36
CA GLY A 145 -9.33 3.65 8.72
C GLY A 145 -8.86 4.65 9.78
N THR A 146 -7.74 5.34 9.51
CA THR A 146 -7.26 6.43 10.35
C THR A 146 -8.21 7.62 10.32
N ALA A 147 -8.75 8.00 9.14
CA ALA A 147 -9.71 9.08 8.99
C ALA A 147 -11.06 8.76 9.65
N LEU A 148 -11.50 7.52 9.64
CA LEU A 148 -12.66 7.07 10.41
C LEU A 148 -12.39 7.15 11.93
N TRP A 149 -11.20 6.79 12.35
CA TRP A 149 -10.79 6.81 13.76
C TRP A 149 -10.64 8.22 14.31
N ILE A 150 -10.02 9.13 13.52
CA ILE A 150 -9.73 10.52 13.83
C ILE A 150 -10.32 11.39 12.71
N PRO A 151 -11.63 11.63 12.70
CA PRO A 151 -12.31 12.32 11.60
C PRO A 151 -12.06 13.84 11.63
N THR A 152 -10.81 14.25 11.57
CA THR A 152 -10.39 15.64 11.42
C THR A 152 -10.14 15.98 9.95
N ALA A 153 -10.29 17.25 9.58
CA ALA A 153 -10.04 17.70 8.21
C ALA A 153 -8.62 17.35 7.71
N ILE A 154 -7.63 17.40 8.62
CA ILE A 154 -6.22 17.07 8.31
C ILE A 154 -6.08 15.60 7.91
N VAL A 155 -6.69 14.68 8.67
CA VAL A 155 -6.59 13.24 8.38
C VAL A 155 -7.41 12.86 7.15
N TRP A 156 -8.55 13.50 6.91
CA TRP A 156 -9.30 13.34 5.67
C TRP A 156 -8.51 13.87 4.45
N ALA A 157 -7.84 15.02 4.57
CA ALA A 157 -6.95 15.52 3.53
C ALA A 157 -5.80 14.54 3.25
N ALA A 158 -5.22 13.94 4.30
CA ALA A 158 -4.20 12.90 4.17
C ALA A 158 -4.72 11.66 3.42
N PHE A 159 -5.95 11.20 3.71
CA PHE A 159 -6.58 10.10 2.97
C PHE A 159 -6.80 10.43 1.49
N VAL A 160 -7.33 11.61 1.18
CA VAL A 160 -7.54 12.06 -0.21
C VAL A 160 -6.20 12.10 -0.95
N LEU A 161 -5.18 12.66 -0.34
CA LEU A 161 -3.84 12.77 -0.92
C LEU A 161 -3.21 11.38 -1.14
N MET A 162 -3.41 10.44 -0.20
CA MET A 162 -2.99 9.04 -0.32
C MET A 162 -3.66 8.37 -1.51
N ALA A 163 -4.98 8.53 -1.65
CA ALA A 163 -5.76 7.93 -2.74
C ALA A 163 -5.33 8.50 -4.10
N MET A 164 -5.13 9.82 -4.20
CA MET A 164 -4.63 10.47 -5.41
C MET A 164 -3.23 9.97 -5.78
N GLY A 165 -2.30 9.94 -4.82
CA GLY A 165 -0.94 9.45 -5.04
C GLY A 165 -0.93 7.99 -5.47
N SER A 166 -1.78 7.15 -4.87
CA SER A 166 -1.97 5.75 -5.24
C SER A 166 -2.49 5.60 -6.68
N ASP A 167 -3.48 6.40 -7.08
CA ASP A 167 -4.04 6.34 -8.44
C ASP A 167 -3.04 6.81 -9.50
N LEU A 168 -2.36 7.92 -9.27
CA LEU A 168 -1.34 8.43 -10.19
C LEU A 168 -0.22 7.40 -10.38
N ARG A 169 0.20 6.76 -9.30
CA ARG A 169 1.24 5.74 -9.33
C ARG A 169 0.78 4.47 -10.04
N ALA A 170 -0.44 4.02 -9.75
CA ALA A 170 -1.04 2.88 -10.44
C ALA A 170 -1.13 3.11 -11.95
N ARG A 171 -1.54 4.29 -12.40
CA ARG A 171 -1.59 4.65 -13.84
C ARG A 171 -0.22 4.60 -14.49
N ALA A 172 0.80 5.12 -13.81
CA ALA A 172 2.18 5.08 -14.31
C ALA A 172 2.69 3.63 -14.44
N GLU A 173 2.43 2.78 -13.44
CA GLU A 173 2.77 1.36 -13.48
C GLU A 173 1.99 0.61 -14.56
N GLU A 174 0.69 0.86 -14.71
CA GLU A 174 -0.13 0.26 -15.76
C GLU A 174 0.35 0.61 -17.18
N THR A 175 0.90 1.82 -17.38
CA THR A 175 1.49 2.20 -18.66
C THR A 175 2.70 1.33 -19.01
N LEU A 176 3.59 1.09 -18.04
CA LEU A 176 4.75 0.20 -18.21
C LEU A 176 4.33 -1.25 -18.44
N LEU A 177 3.32 -1.73 -17.69
CA LEU A 177 2.79 -3.08 -17.84
C LEU A 177 2.14 -3.31 -19.22
N ARG A 178 1.42 -2.31 -19.75
CA ARG A 178 0.87 -2.36 -21.12
C ARG A 178 1.96 -2.45 -22.18
N GLN A 179 3.05 -1.71 -22.01
CA GLN A 179 4.18 -1.76 -22.93
C GLN A 179 4.91 -3.11 -22.91
N ALA A 180 4.98 -3.75 -21.73
CA ALA A 180 5.72 -5.00 -21.55
C ALA A 180 4.91 -6.25 -21.90
N PHE A 181 3.60 -6.27 -21.63
CA PHE A 181 2.76 -7.46 -21.73
C PHE A 181 1.60 -7.34 -22.73
N ASP A 182 1.43 -6.19 -23.37
CA ASP A 182 0.46 -5.88 -24.45
C ASP A 182 -0.91 -6.58 -24.29
N SER A 183 -1.20 -7.60 -25.10
CA SER A 183 -2.49 -8.30 -25.12
C SER A 183 -2.81 -8.99 -23.79
N SER A 184 -1.84 -9.66 -23.18
CA SER A 184 -2.01 -10.36 -21.91
C SER A 184 -2.42 -9.40 -20.79
N TYR A 185 -1.85 -8.19 -20.77
CA TYR A 185 -2.23 -7.17 -19.79
C TYR A 185 -3.62 -6.59 -20.08
N ARG A 186 -4.00 -6.43 -21.35
CA ARG A 186 -5.37 -5.99 -21.71
C ARG A 186 -6.43 -6.97 -21.25
N GLU A 187 -6.22 -8.27 -21.47
CA GLU A 187 -7.12 -9.34 -20.99
C GLU A 187 -7.21 -9.35 -19.46
N TYR A 188 -6.09 -9.15 -18.77
CA TYR A 188 -6.07 -9.05 -17.31
C TYR A 188 -6.88 -7.85 -16.82
N CYS A 189 -6.73 -6.68 -17.45
CA CYS A 189 -7.49 -5.47 -17.12
C CYS A 189 -9.00 -5.63 -17.32
N ALA A 190 -9.43 -6.41 -18.31
CA ALA A 190 -10.85 -6.68 -18.57
C ALA A 190 -11.53 -7.43 -17.42
N ARG A 191 -10.77 -8.28 -16.70
CA ARG A 191 -11.27 -9.14 -15.61
C ARG A 191 -11.08 -8.57 -14.21
N THR A 192 -10.23 -7.53 -14.06
CA THR A 192 -9.83 -7.00 -12.76
C THR A 192 -10.08 -5.49 -12.68
N ARG A 193 -10.12 -4.97 -11.44
CA ARG A 193 -10.25 -3.54 -11.18
C ARG A 193 -9.00 -2.99 -10.52
N ARG A 194 -8.82 -1.66 -10.56
CA ARG A 194 -7.61 -1.03 -10.02
C ARG A 194 -7.57 -1.11 -8.50
N PHE A 195 -8.61 -0.63 -7.83
CA PHE A 195 -8.69 -0.55 -6.38
C PHE A 195 -9.98 -1.12 -5.78
N VAL A 196 -11.14 -0.85 -6.41
CA VAL A 196 -12.43 -1.23 -5.84
C VAL A 196 -13.04 -2.34 -6.68
N PRO A 197 -13.26 -3.54 -6.10
CA PRO A 197 -13.86 -4.66 -6.83
C PRO A 197 -15.19 -4.25 -7.48
N GLY A 198 -15.35 -4.55 -8.76
CA GLY A 198 -16.57 -4.26 -9.52
C GLY A 198 -16.74 -2.80 -9.98
N ILE A 199 -16.01 -1.82 -9.41
CA ILE A 199 -16.21 -0.39 -9.68
C ILE A 199 -15.00 0.22 -10.40
N TYR A 200 -13.84 0.22 -9.76
CA TYR A 200 -12.67 0.98 -10.22
C TYR A 200 -11.35 0.24 -10.05
#